data_34aa196fef10ce31980d7eec7ea8ca2a
#
_entry.id   34aa196fef10ce31980d7eec7ea8ca2a
#
_cell.length_a   1.000
_cell.length_b   1.000
_cell.length_c   1.000
_cell.angle_alpha   90.00
_cell.angle_beta   90.00
_cell.angle_gamma   90.00
#
_symmetry.space_group_name_H-M   'P 1'
#
loop_
_entity.id
_entity.type
_entity.pdbx_description
1 polymer ?
#
loop_
_entity_poly.entity_id
_entity_poly.type
_entity_poly.pdbx_seq_one_letter_code
_entity_poly.pdbx_strand_id
1 'polypeptide(L)'
;MSLGHACVDVYQGAVAALVPYFAAERAYSYAAASGVVLAASLLSSLVQPLFGVLTDRWAMPWLLPLSTLTAGAGVALSGVTGSYALTLAVVAVSGVGVAAYHPEAARVARVVAQGRHTAMGWFSFGGNAGFALAPLLVFAVVATGGLRASPLLVVPALAGAALCAAAVRSAGSGARSAAASAAVGEDDWGSFLRLSGAVVCRSVVFVGLGAFVALYVRERTGGGAAAGTAALFVLYAGGAAGTLVGGRLAERYGRTAVVRRSYALTVPAVAGLVLVPGPPVYLFVALTSAGLYVPFSLHITLGQDFLPRRAGTASGVTLGLAVSVGGLAAPALGALADATSLRSALLPLIALPALGRLLLCGLREPAPQGTAAAVRSGPRDPAAR
;
A
#
# COMPACT_ATOMS: atom_id res chain seq x y z
N MET A 1 -10.15 16.26 -0.78
CA MET A 1 -9.76 14.99 -0.14
C MET A 1 -8.70 14.23 -0.97
N SER A 2 -8.88 13.98 -2.27
CA SER A 2 -7.92 13.22 -3.12
C SER A 2 -6.50 13.83 -3.13
N LEU A 3 -6.37 15.13 -3.29
CA LEU A 3 -5.06 15.82 -3.22
C LEU A 3 -4.44 15.74 -1.82
N GLY A 4 -5.24 15.89 -0.75
CA GLY A 4 -4.75 15.69 0.62
C GLY A 4 -4.24 14.26 0.85
N HIS A 5 -4.93 13.26 0.30
CA HIS A 5 -4.50 11.86 0.33
C HIS A 5 -3.18 11.66 -0.44
N ALA A 6 -3.04 12.28 -1.62
CA ALA A 6 -1.78 12.26 -2.36
C ALA A 6 -0.61 12.84 -1.54
N CYS A 7 -0.84 13.95 -0.86
CA CYS A 7 0.19 14.59 -0.02
C CYS A 7 0.65 13.73 1.16
N VAL A 8 -0.23 12.86 1.70
CA VAL A 8 0.15 11.95 2.80
C VAL A 8 0.87 10.72 2.25
N ASP A 9 0.36 10.12 1.16
CA ASP A 9 0.93 8.88 0.64
C ASP A 9 2.28 9.09 -0.07
N VAL A 10 2.62 10.32 -0.43
CA VAL A 10 4.00 10.68 -0.78
C VAL A 10 4.99 10.21 0.29
N TYR A 11 4.65 10.30 1.59
CA TYR A 11 5.58 9.94 2.67
C TYR A 11 5.76 8.43 2.81
N GLN A 12 4.76 7.63 2.47
CA GLN A 12 4.94 6.17 2.40
C GLN A 12 5.95 5.77 1.31
N GLY A 13 5.82 6.35 0.12
CA GLY A 13 6.76 6.10 -0.98
C GLY A 13 8.14 6.73 -0.76
N ALA A 14 8.21 7.89 -0.08
CA ALA A 14 9.44 8.61 0.15
C ALA A 14 10.43 7.85 1.06
N VAL A 15 9.95 7.09 2.05
CA VAL A 15 10.82 6.30 2.92
C VAL A 15 11.63 5.29 2.10
N ALA A 16 10.99 4.56 1.20
CA ALA A 16 11.68 3.61 0.31
C ALA A 16 12.59 4.33 -0.70
N ALA A 17 12.17 5.49 -1.22
CA ALA A 17 12.96 6.29 -2.14
C ALA A 17 14.23 6.89 -1.51
N LEU A 18 14.25 7.09 -0.18
CA LEU A 18 15.41 7.56 0.57
C LEU A 18 16.45 6.46 0.86
N VAL A 19 16.09 5.17 0.76
CA VAL A 19 16.99 4.04 1.05
C VAL A 19 18.33 4.13 0.30
N PRO A 20 18.38 4.40 -1.03
CA PRO A 20 19.63 4.52 -1.76
C PRO A 20 20.53 5.67 -1.27
N TYR A 21 19.93 6.74 -0.77
CA TYR A 21 20.66 7.91 -0.27
C TYR A 21 21.20 7.65 1.13
N PHE A 22 20.45 6.98 2.00
CA PHE A 22 20.96 6.54 3.30
C PHE A 22 22.15 5.57 3.16
N ALA A 23 22.09 4.63 2.21
CA ALA A 23 23.19 3.73 1.92
C ALA A 23 24.42 4.51 1.39
N ALA A 24 24.22 5.47 0.49
CA ALA A 24 25.33 6.20 -0.14
C ALA A 24 25.95 7.27 0.77
N GLU A 25 25.14 8.09 1.45
CA GLU A 25 25.63 9.27 2.19
C GLU A 25 25.89 8.98 3.68
N ARG A 26 25.22 7.98 4.25
CA ARG A 26 25.34 7.59 5.65
C ARG A 26 26.11 6.29 5.85
N ALA A 27 26.54 5.66 4.75
CA ALA A 27 27.18 4.34 4.76
C ALA A 27 26.38 3.28 5.53
N TYR A 28 25.04 3.37 5.48
CA TYR A 28 24.20 2.35 6.09
C TYR A 28 24.31 1.06 5.27
N SER A 29 24.47 -0.08 5.96
CA SER A 29 24.33 -1.39 5.33
C SER A 29 22.91 -1.54 4.74
N TYR A 30 22.70 -2.48 3.85
CA TYR A 30 21.37 -2.74 3.29
C TYR A 30 20.36 -3.13 4.37
N ALA A 31 20.81 -3.87 5.40
CA ALA A 31 19.99 -4.19 6.56
C ALA A 31 19.58 -2.94 7.35
N ALA A 32 20.52 -2.03 7.61
CA ALA A 32 20.22 -0.78 8.32
C ALA A 32 19.31 0.14 7.49
N ALA A 33 19.58 0.30 6.20
CA ALA A 33 18.78 1.14 5.31
C ALA A 33 17.33 0.60 5.15
N SER A 34 17.16 -0.72 5.06
CA SER A 34 15.83 -1.35 5.04
C SER A 34 15.14 -1.36 6.41
N GLY A 35 15.92 -1.28 7.51
CA GLY A 35 15.39 -1.05 8.85
C GLY A 35 14.61 0.28 8.98
N VAL A 36 14.98 1.30 8.19
CA VAL A 36 14.23 2.56 8.11
C VAL A 36 12.82 2.31 7.51
N VAL A 37 12.73 1.48 6.48
CA VAL A 37 11.44 1.06 5.88
C VAL A 37 10.59 0.28 6.88
N LEU A 38 11.24 -0.63 7.64
CA LEU A 38 10.56 -1.37 8.71
C LEU A 38 9.99 -0.43 9.77
N ALA A 39 10.76 0.56 10.22
CA ALA A 39 10.31 1.50 11.25
C ALA A 39 9.01 2.24 10.85
N ALA A 40 8.93 2.70 9.60
CA ALA A 40 7.73 3.32 9.06
C ALA A 40 6.55 2.35 8.98
N SER A 41 6.77 1.16 8.38
CA SER A 41 5.70 0.22 8.06
C SER A 41 5.17 -0.51 9.29
N LEU A 42 6.03 -0.90 10.22
CA LEU A 42 5.64 -1.64 11.41
C LEU A 42 4.74 -0.79 12.30
N LEU A 43 5.17 0.44 12.59
CA LEU A 43 4.41 1.31 13.48
C LEU A 43 3.10 1.76 12.82
N SER A 44 3.13 2.05 11.52
CA SER A 44 1.91 2.34 10.76
C SER A 44 0.90 1.19 10.86
N SER A 45 1.32 -0.03 10.65
CA SER A 45 0.43 -1.21 10.66
C SER A 45 -0.15 -1.55 12.03
N LEU A 46 0.64 -1.36 13.10
CA LEU A 46 0.19 -1.63 14.47
C LEU A 46 -0.79 -0.58 14.98
N VAL A 47 -0.57 0.66 14.62
CA VAL A 47 -1.31 1.80 15.16
C VAL A 47 -2.57 2.13 14.33
N GLN A 48 -2.60 1.81 13.04
CA GLN A 48 -3.74 2.09 12.16
C GLN A 48 -5.06 1.48 12.62
N PRO A 49 -5.15 0.21 13.09
CA PRO A 49 -6.38 -0.34 13.63
C PRO A 49 -6.88 0.40 14.89
N LEU A 50 -5.95 0.88 15.73
CA LEU A 50 -6.30 1.67 16.92
C LEU A 50 -6.98 2.98 16.51
N PHE A 51 -6.40 3.72 15.55
CA PHE A 51 -7.05 4.93 15.02
C PHE A 51 -8.37 4.61 14.32
N GLY A 52 -8.51 3.45 13.68
CA GLY A 52 -9.79 2.98 13.14
C GLY A 52 -10.87 2.91 14.21
N VAL A 53 -10.60 2.24 15.33
CA VAL A 53 -11.53 2.14 16.46
C VAL A 53 -11.83 3.51 17.07
N LEU A 54 -10.83 4.38 17.19
CA LEU A 54 -11.00 5.72 17.74
C LEU A 54 -11.90 6.60 16.83
N THR A 55 -11.67 6.57 15.52
CA THR A 55 -12.45 7.37 14.56
C THR A 55 -13.86 6.83 14.33
N ASP A 56 -14.09 5.54 14.60
CA ASP A 56 -15.44 4.96 14.62
C ASP A 56 -16.25 5.45 15.82
N ARG A 57 -15.59 5.68 16.96
CA ARG A 57 -16.24 6.19 18.20
C ARG A 57 -16.39 7.69 18.22
N TRP A 58 -15.36 8.41 17.75
CA TRP A 58 -15.28 9.87 17.79
C TRP A 58 -14.90 10.42 16.41
N ALA A 59 -15.70 11.34 15.89
CA ALA A 59 -15.32 12.09 14.70
C ALA A 59 -14.15 13.03 15.05
N MET A 60 -12.99 12.81 14.45
CA MET A 60 -11.75 13.56 14.71
C MET A 60 -11.21 14.24 13.44
N PRO A 61 -11.98 15.12 12.78
CA PRO A 61 -11.55 15.70 11.49
C PRO A 61 -10.28 16.56 11.62
N TRP A 62 -9.97 17.08 12.81
CA TRP A 62 -8.71 17.76 13.12
C TRP A 62 -7.49 16.85 12.99
N LEU A 63 -7.69 15.53 13.07
CA LEU A 63 -6.63 14.54 12.92
C LEU A 63 -6.02 14.58 11.50
N LEU A 64 -6.80 14.92 10.48
CA LEU A 64 -6.34 14.96 9.09
C LEU A 64 -5.18 15.93 8.87
N PRO A 65 -5.29 17.24 9.19
CA PRO A 65 -4.15 18.15 9.04
C PRO A 65 -2.99 17.79 9.96
N LEU A 66 -3.26 17.40 11.21
CA LEU A 66 -2.21 17.06 12.18
C LEU A 66 -1.41 15.83 11.74
N SER A 67 -2.09 14.76 11.35
CA SER A 67 -1.44 13.54 10.88
C SER A 67 -0.63 13.75 9.60
N THR A 68 -1.12 14.60 8.70
CA THR A 68 -0.39 15.00 7.48
C THR A 68 0.93 15.71 7.84
N LEU A 69 0.88 16.66 8.76
CA LEU A 69 2.09 17.37 9.25
C LEU A 69 3.04 16.42 9.97
N THR A 70 2.52 15.51 10.80
CA THR A 70 3.34 14.52 11.51
C THR A 70 4.05 13.60 10.52
N ALA A 71 3.34 13.10 9.50
CA ALA A 71 3.91 12.26 8.46
C ALA A 71 5.05 12.99 7.72
N GLY A 72 4.80 14.23 7.32
CA GLY A 72 5.78 15.04 6.59
C GLY A 72 6.98 15.44 7.44
N ALA A 73 6.77 15.86 8.68
CA ALA A 73 7.85 16.24 9.59
C ALA A 73 8.80 15.07 9.86
N GLY A 74 8.28 13.86 10.07
CA GLY A 74 9.10 12.68 10.30
C GLY A 74 10.03 12.35 9.13
N VAL A 75 9.52 12.35 7.89
CA VAL A 75 10.35 12.13 6.69
C VAL A 75 11.29 13.30 6.46
N ALA A 76 10.82 14.55 6.60
CA ALA A 76 11.65 15.76 6.39
C ALA A 76 12.85 15.78 7.33
N LEU A 77 12.68 15.38 8.59
CA LEU A 77 13.76 15.36 9.56
C LEU A 77 14.73 14.18 9.36
N SER A 78 14.34 13.11 8.67
CA SER A 78 15.11 11.87 8.59
C SER A 78 16.51 12.04 7.99
N GLY A 79 16.69 12.94 7.05
CA GLY A 79 17.99 13.20 6.41
C GLY A 79 18.93 14.09 7.21
N VAL A 80 18.45 14.83 8.22
CA VAL A 80 19.26 15.73 9.05
C VAL A 80 19.54 15.20 10.47
N THR A 81 19.03 14.01 10.81
CA THR A 81 19.30 13.36 12.10
C THR A 81 20.78 13.00 12.26
N GLY A 82 21.29 13.11 13.48
CA GLY A 82 22.71 12.80 13.80
C GLY A 82 23.01 11.33 14.06
N SER A 83 21.99 10.45 14.17
CA SER A 83 22.19 9.04 14.48
C SER A 83 21.15 8.15 13.81
N TYR A 84 21.51 6.87 13.65
CA TYR A 84 20.60 5.86 13.10
C TYR A 84 19.31 5.69 13.94
N ALA A 85 19.48 5.64 15.29
CA ALA A 85 18.34 5.50 16.20
C ALA A 85 17.35 6.69 16.06
N LEU A 86 17.86 7.91 15.92
CA LEU A 86 17.03 9.09 15.72
C LEU A 86 16.36 9.08 14.33
N THR A 87 17.07 8.59 13.29
CA THR A 87 16.47 8.38 11.95
C THR A 87 15.28 7.43 12.04
N LEU A 88 15.45 6.27 12.71
CA LEU A 88 14.36 5.32 12.94
C LEU A 88 13.19 5.95 13.69
N ALA A 89 13.47 6.70 14.75
CA ALA A 89 12.45 7.32 15.58
C ALA A 89 11.59 8.33 14.78
N VAL A 90 12.21 9.25 14.03
CA VAL A 90 11.47 10.25 13.27
C VAL A 90 10.69 9.62 12.10
N VAL A 91 11.23 8.59 11.46
CA VAL A 91 10.52 7.85 10.40
C VAL A 91 9.37 7.02 10.99
N ALA A 92 9.54 6.43 12.16
CA ALA A 92 8.46 5.75 12.87
C ALA A 92 7.32 6.71 13.22
N VAL A 93 7.63 7.93 13.67
CA VAL A 93 6.64 9.02 13.89
C VAL A 93 5.92 9.37 12.58
N SER A 94 6.63 9.42 11.45
CA SER A 94 5.99 9.58 10.13
C SER A 94 4.98 8.46 9.87
N GLY A 95 5.35 7.20 10.14
CA GLY A 95 4.45 6.05 10.02
C GLY A 95 3.19 6.15 10.87
N VAL A 96 3.30 6.68 12.11
CA VAL A 96 2.13 6.97 12.95
C VAL A 96 1.23 8.04 12.34
N GLY A 97 1.81 9.10 11.77
CA GLY A 97 1.07 10.13 11.05
C GLY A 97 0.26 9.54 9.90
N VAL A 98 0.90 8.72 9.06
CA VAL A 98 0.24 8.02 7.95
C VAL A 98 -0.90 7.12 8.46
N ALA A 99 -0.65 6.35 9.53
CA ALA A 99 -1.64 5.45 10.14
C ALA A 99 -2.87 6.19 10.67
N ALA A 100 -2.67 7.35 11.30
CA ALA A 100 -3.73 8.17 11.86
C ALA A 100 -4.60 8.83 10.77
N TYR A 101 -4.01 9.16 9.63
CA TYR A 101 -4.70 9.80 8.52
C TYR A 101 -5.78 8.92 7.88
N HIS A 102 -5.43 7.67 7.54
CA HIS A 102 -6.23 6.84 6.64
C HIS A 102 -7.65 6.53 7.12
N PRO A 103 -7.89 6.11 8.38
CA PRO A 103 -9.24 5.81 8.84
C PRO A 103 -10.17 7.02 8.79
N GLU A 104 -9.70 8.17 9.29
CA GLU A 104 -10.49 9.40 9.31
C GLU A 104 -10.70 9.96 7.91
N ALA A 105 -9.66 9.92 7.05
CA ALA A 105 -9.76 10.35 5.66
C ALA A 105 -10.78 9.52 4.87
N ALA A 106 -10.77 8.20 5.04
CA ALA A 106 -11.74 7.30 4.42
C ALA A 106 -13.16 7.57 4.93
N ARG A 107 -13.34 7.87 6.23
CA ARG A 107 -14.62 8.24 6.83
C ARG A 107 -15.15 9.54 6.22
N VAL A 108 -14.35 10.60 6.21
CA VAL A 108 -14.74 11.90 5.65
C VAL A 108 -14.98 11.80 4.14
N ALA A 109 -14.14 11.06 3.41
CA ALA A 109 -14.31 10.84 1.97
C ALA A 109 -15.64 10.15 1.65
N ARG A 110 -16.06 9.15 2.42
CA ARG A 110 -17.36 8.47 2.27
C ARG A 110 -18.52 9.42 2.46
N VAL A 111 -18.47 10.29 3.47
CA VAL A 111 -19.51 11.30 3.71
C VAL A 111 -19.60 12.27 2.53
N VAL A 112 -18.47 12.81 2.07
CA VAL A 112 -18.43 13.75 0.93
C VAL A 112 -18.82 13.06 -0.37
N ALA A 113 -18.52 11.79 -0.55
CA ALA A 113 -18.88 11.00 -1.73
C ALA A 113 -20.39 10.73 -1.85
N GLN A 114 -21.15 10.82 -0.76
CA GLN A 114 -22.62 10.61 -0.76
C GLN A 114 -23.04 9.31 -1.48
N GLY A 115 -22.31 8.21 -1.25
CA GLY A 115 -22.57 6.91 -1.87
C GLY A 115 -22.05 6.76 -3.31
N ARG A 116 -21.42 7.79 -3.90
CA ARG A 116 -20.87 7.71 -5.27
C ARG A 116 -19.55 6.95 -5.29
N HIS A 117 -19.53 5.78 -5.90
CA HIS A 117 -18.33 4.95 -6.05
C HIS A 117 -17.20 5.66 -6.81
N THR A 118 -17.53 6.45 -7.83
CA THR A 118 -16.57 7.24 -8.61
C THR A 118 -15.81 8.23 -7.73
N ALA A 119 -16.47 8.88 -6.76
CA ALA A 119 -15.81 9.81 -5.85
C ALA A 119 -14.82 9.10 -4.91
N MET A 120 -15.16 7.91 -4.44
CA MET A 120 -14.24 7.06 -3.68
C MET A 120 -13.07 6.56 -4.54
N GLY A 121 -13.32 6.27 -5.82
CA GLY A 121 -12.28 5.96 -6.79
C GLY A 121 -11.25 7.08 -6.94
N TRP A 122 -11.70 8.33 -7.05
CA TRP A 122 -10.81 9.50 -7.09
C TRP A 122 -10.04 9.70 -5.79
N PHE A 123 -10.65 9.40 -4.64
CA PHE A 123 -9.94 9.41 -3.36
C PHE A 123 -8.79 8.39 -3.32
N SER A 124 -9.05 7.16 -3.72
CA SER A 124 -8.03 6.10 -3.79
C SER A 124 -6.95 6.39 -4.84
N PHE A 125 -7.34 6.94 -5.99
CA PHE A 125 -6.39 7.38 -7.03
C PHE A 125 -5.41 8.43 -6.48
N GLY A 126 -5.91 9.38 -5.66
CA GLY A 126 -5.07 10.39 -5.03
C GLY A 126 -3.93 9.76 -4.22
N GLY A 127 -4.23 8.80 -3.34
CA GLY A 127 -3.23 8.09 -2.55
C GLY A 127 -2.19 7.38 -3.43
N ASN A 128 -2.64 6.56 -4.38
CA ASN A 128 -1.74 5.86 -5.30
C ASN A 128 -0.85 6.81 -6.13
N ALA A 129 -1.41 7.96 -6.55
CA ALA A 129 -0.65 8.98 -7.28
C ALA A 129 0.44 9.60 -6.39
N GLY A 130 0.12 9.92 -5.12
CA GLY A 130 1.10 10.42 -4.15
C GLY A 130 2.23 9.43 -3.93
N PHE A 131 1.89 8.16 -3.73
CA PHE A 131 2.86 7.09 -3.56
C PHE A 131 3.79 6.96 -4.78
N ALA A 132 3.24 7.04 -5.99
CA ALA A 132 4.00 6.96 -7.25
C ALA A 132 4.91 8.18 -7.46
N LEU A 133 4.47 9.38 -7.07
CA LEU A 133 5.25 10.62 -7.24
C LEU A 133 6.38 10.76 -6.21
N ALA A 134 6.34 10.00 -5.13
CA ALA A 134 7.32 10.08 -4.04
C ALA A 134 8.78 9.93 -4.49
N PRO A 135 9.16 8.92 -5.33
CA PRO A 135 10.53 8.78 -5.80
C PRO A 135 11.01 9.99 -6.60
N LEU A 136 10.14 10.59 -7.41
CA LEU A 136 10.47 11.77 -8.22
C LEU A 136 10.70 13.00 -7.33
N LEU A 137 9.84 13.19 -6.31
CA LEU A 137 9.99 14.27 -5.36
C LEU A 137 11.27 14.12 -4.53
N VAL A 138 11.53 12.92 -4.00
CA VAL A 138 12.76 12.64 -3.25
C VAL A 138 13.99 12.88 -4.13
N PHE A 139 13.97 12.40 -5.36
CA PHE A 139 15.06 12.63 -6.31
C PHE A 139 15.30 14.13 -6.55
N ALA A 140 14.24 14.89 -6.85
CA ALA A 140 14.36 16.32 -7.12
C ALA A 140 14.94 17.09 -5.93
N VAL A 141 14.56 16.73 -4.70
CA VAL A 141 15.03 17.38 -3.47
C VAL A 141 16.45 16.94 -3.12
N VAL A 142 16.71 15.64 -3.11
CA VAL A 142 17.99 15.10 -2.59
C VAL A 142 19.10 15.18 -3.64
N ALA A 143 18.80 15.13 -4.94
CA ALA A 143 19.80 15.28 -5.99
C ALA A 143 20.49 16.66 -5.99
N THR A 144 19.84 17.69 -5.45
CA THR A 144 20.39 19.07 -5.40
C THR A 144 21.21 19.38 -4.17
N GLY A 145 20.88 18.78 -3.01
CA GLY A 145 21.50 19.12 -1.73
C GLY A 145 21.79 17.93 -0.80
N GLY A 146 21.75 16.70 -1.35
CA GLY A 146 21.92 15.48 -0.57
C GLY A 146 20.83 15.31 0.49
N LEU A 147 21.04 14.41 1.44
CA LEU A 147 20.12 14.19 2.56
C LEU A 147 19.87 15.46 3.40
N ARG A 148 20.79 16.42 3.39
CA ARG A 148 20.63 17.69 4.10
C ARG A 148 19.47 18.53 3.56
N ALA A 149 19.05 18.32 2.30
CA ALA A 149 17.90 18.98 1.70
C ALA A 149 16.56 18.33 2.10
N SER A 150 16.56 17.18 2.80
CA SER A 150 15.34 16.47 3.20
C SER A 150 14.29 17.35 3.94
N PRO A 151 14.63 18.41 4.70
CA PRO A 151 13.63 19.31 5.28
C PRO A 151 12.65 19.89 4.26
N LEU A 152 13.06 20.06 2.99
CA LEU A 152 12.17 20.52 1.92
C LEU A 152 11.04 19.54 1.60
N LEU A 153 11.18 18.28 1.99
CA LEU A 153 10.11 17.27 1.87
C LEU A 153 8.91 17.58 2.77
N VAL A 154 8.98 18.59 3.66
CA VAL A 154 7.82 19.05 4.45
C VAL A 154 6.76 19.77 3.58
N VAL A 155 7.13 20.29 2.41
CA VAL A 155 6.26 21.14 1.57
C VAL A 155 4.95 20.43 1.20
N PRO A 156 4.93 19.17 0.74
CA PRO A 156 3.66 18.47 0.50
C PRO A 156 2.79 18.33 1.77
N ALA A 157 3.41 18.19 2.95
CA ALA A 157 2.64 18.11 4.21
C ALA A 157 1.96 19.42 4.54
N LEU A 158 2.64 20.54 4.35
CA LEU A 158 2.05 21.87 4.56
C LEU A 158 0.87 22.11 3.60
N ALA A 159 1.06 21.80 2.32
CA ALA A 159 0.00 21.88 1.32
C ALA A 159 -1.16 20.93 1.64
N GLY A 160 -0.86 19.68 1.95
CA GLY A 160 -1.85 18.64 2.29
C GLY A 160 -2.64 19.00 3.56
N ALA A 161 -1.97 19.49 4.60
CA ALA A 161 -2.62 19.91 5.84
C ALA A 161 -3.57 21.11 5.59
N ALA A 162 -3.15 22.09 4.80
CA ALA A 162 -3.99 23.21 4.41
C ALA A 162 -5.23 22.75 3.62
N LEU A 163 -5.04 21.85 2.64
CA LEU A 163 -6.14 21.25 1.85
C LEU A 163 -7.10 20.44 2.74
N CYS A 164 -6.58 19.63 3.66
CA CYS A 164 -7.39 18.87 4.60
C CYS A 164 -8.17 19.79 5.53
N ALA A 165 -7.53 20.83 6.10
CA ALA A 165 -8.19 21.80 6.94
C ALA A 165 -9.29 22.58 6.19
N ALA A 166 -9.08 22.92 4.91
CA ALA A 166 -10.10 23.54 4.07
C ALA A 166 -11.26 22.57 3.79
N ALA A 167 -10.96 21.32 3.46
CA ALA A 167 -11.98 20.29 3.19
C ALA A 167 -12.83 20.00 4.44
N VAL A 168 -12.23 19.94 5.61
CA VAL A 168 -12.94 19.73 6.89
C VAL A 168 -13.87 20.91 7.19
N ARG A 169 -13.41 22.14 6.99
CA ARG A 169 -14.24 23.32 7.18
C ARG A 169 -15.43 23.37 6.22
N SER A 170 -15.24 22.98 4.96
CA SER A 170 -16.31 22.98 3.94
C SER A 170 -17.31 21.83 4.12
N ALA A 171 -16.92 20.72 4.71
CA ALA A 171 -17.80 19.56 4.93
C ALA A 171 -18.86 19.78 6.03
N GLY A 172 -18.70 20.80 6.87
CA GLY A 172 -19.67 21.14 7.92
C GLY A 172 -19.97 20.03 8.94
N SER A 173 -21.04 20.20 9.71
CA SER A 173 -21.46 19.25 10.76
C SER A 173 -22.12 17.96 10.24
N GLY A 174 -22.31 17.82 8.92
CA GLY A 174 -22.99 16.67 8.29
C GLY A 174 -22.24 15.33 8.33
N ALA A 175 -21.01 15.32 8.86
CA ALA A 175 -20.14 14.14 8.87
C ALA A 175 -20.46 13.11 9.98
N ARG A 176 -21.62 13.18 10.61
CA ARG A 176 -22.01 12.27 11.70
C ARG A 176 -23.04 11.26 11.20
N SER A 177 -22.66 10.01 11.14
CA SER A 177 -23.48 8.81 11.00
C SER A 177 -23.47 8.13 9.63
N ALA A 178 -22.82 6.99 9.59
CA ALA A 178 -23.23 5.85 8.77
C ALA A 178 -23.00 4.60 9.60
N ALA A 179 -24.10 4.04 10.15
CA ALA A 179 -24.10 2.75 10.81
C ALA A 179 -23.80 1.65 9.79
N ALA A 180 -22.92 0.70 10.16
CA ALA A 180 -22.66 -0.47 9.35
C ALA A 180 -23.92 -1.35 9.29
N SER A 181 -24.40 -1.64 8.08
CA SER A 181 -25.43 -2.64 7.85
C SER A 181 -24.85 -4.03 8.15
N ALA A 182 -25.52 -4.81 9.01
CA ALA A 182 -25.10 -6.18 9.32
C ALA A 182 -25.21 -7.05 8.06
N ALA A 183 -24.11 -7.56 7.58
CA ALA A 183 -24.07 -8.47 6.44
C ALA A 183 -24.55 -9.87 6.85
N VAL A 184 -25.36 -10.50 5.98
CA VAL A 184 -25.88 -11.87 6.17
C VAL A 184 -24.95 -12.84 5.42
N GLY A 185 -24.43 -13.85 6.10
CA GLY A 185 -23.55 -14.88 5.50
C GLY A 185 -22.85 -15.71 6.56
N GLU A 186 -22.20 -16.78 6.16
CA GLU A 186 -21.31 -17.57 7.03
C GLU A 186 -19.86 -17.25 6.76
N ASP A 187 -19.04 -17.22 7.83
CA ASP A 187 -17.61 -16.93 7.73
C ASP A 187 -16.86 -18.16 7.20
N ASP A 188 -16.17 -18.04 6.06
CA ASP A 188 -15.25 -19.04 5.49
C ASP A 188 -13.80 -18.71 5.87
N TRP A 189 -13.41 -19.15 7.06
CA TRP A 189 -12.05 -18.96 7.57
C TRP A 189 -10.99 -19.71 6.73
N GLY A 190 -11.34 -20.85 6.11
CA GLY A 190 -10.41 -21.63 5.30
C GLY A 190 -9.97 -20.86 4.06
N SER A 191 -10.91 -20.27 3.33
CA SER A 191 -10.63 -19.41 2.17
C SER A 191 -9.95 -18.13 2.57
N PHE A 192 -10.36 -17.53 3.70
CA PHE A 192 -9.75 -16.29 4.22
C PHE A 192 -8.28 -16.48 4.60
N LEU A 193 -7.92 -17.56 5.27
CA LEU A 193 -6.53 -17.85 5.66
C LEU A 193 -5.64 -18.11 4.44
N ARG A 194 -6.14 -18.82 3.41
CA ARG A 194 -5.43 -19.01 2.15
C ARG A 194 -5.18 -17.68 1.42
N LEU A 195 -6.21 -16.82 1.37
CA LEU A 195 -6.09 -15.47 0.83
C LEU A 195 -5.06 -14.66 1.60
N SER A 196 -5.11 -14.68 2.94
CA SER A 196 -4.18 -13.97 3.82
C SER A 196 -2.73 -14.44 3.61
N GLY A 197 -2.50 -15.74 3.45
CA GLY A 197 -1.18 -16.28 3.10
C GLY A 197 -0.67 -15.77 1.74
N ALA A 198 -1.54 -15.69 0.74
CA ALA A 198 -1.18 -15.12 -0.55
C ALA A 198 -0.86 -13.61 -0.43
N VAL A 199 -1.62 -12.86 0.37
CA VAL A 199 -1.36 -11.43 0.66
C VAL A 199 0.01 -11.26 1.33
N VAL A 200 0.39 -12.14 2.26
CA VAL A 200 1.73 -12.16 2.88
C VAL A 200 2.82 -12.34 1.82
N CYS A 201 2.69 -13.33 0.92
CA CYS A 201 3.65 -13.53 -0.16
C CYS A 201 3.81 -12.28 -1.03
N ARG A 202 2.68 -11.64 -1.39
CA ARG A 202 2.67 -10.38 -2.15
C ARG A 202 3.35 -9.25 -1.38
N SER A 203 3.08 -9.14 -0.09
CA SER A 203 3.64 -8.09 0.78
C SER A 203 5.17 -8.13 0.81
N VAL A 204 5.75 -9.32 0.98
CA VAL A 204 7.22 -9.49 1.01
C VAL A 204 7.83 -9.09 -0.34
N VAL A 205 7.21 -9.48 -1.47
CA VAL A 205 7.68 -9.06 -2.80
C VAL A 205 7.59 -7.55 -2.97
N PHE A 206 6.45 -6.96 -2.60
CA PHE A 206 6.19 -5.53 -2.78
C PHE A 206 7.14 -4.66 -1.95
N VAL A 207 7.24 -4.94 -0.64
CA VAL A 207 8.08 -4.14 0.26
C VAL A 207 9.56 -4.41 0.01
N GLY A 208 9.94 -5.67 -0.28
CA GLY A 208 11.31 -6.03 -0.62
C GLY A 208 11.78 -5.32 -1.91
N LEU A 209 10.98 -5.32 -2.97
CA LEU A 209 11.29 -4.57 -4.18
C LEU A 209 11.24 -3.06 -3.93
N GLY A 210 10.28 -2.55 -3.17
CA GLY A 210 10.23 -1.15 -2.78
C GLY A 210 11.53 -0.67 -2.12
N ALA A 211 12.08 -1.48 -1.23
CA ALA A 211 13.35 -1.16 -0.55
C ALA A 211 14.58 -1.25 -1.48
N PHE A 212 14.63 -2.22 -2.39
CA PHE A 212 15.88 -2.56 -3.08
C PHE A 212 15.89 -2.37 -4.59
N VAL A 213 14.74 -2.22 -5.28
CA VAL A 213 14.70 -2.11 -6.74
C VAL A 213 15.48 -0.92 -7.27
N ALA A 214 15.45 0.22 -6.57
CA ALA A 214 16.21 1.40 -6.98
C ALA A 214 17.73 1.17 -6.90
N LEU A 215 18.21 0.53 -5.83
CA LEU A 215 19.62 0.15 -5.67
C LEU A 215 20.01 -0.89 -6.72
N TYR A 216 19.20 -1.92 -6.88
CA TYR A 216 19.45 -3.02 -7.81
C TYR A 216 19.54 -2.56 -9.27
N VAL A 217 18.61 -1.70 -9.70
CA VAL A 217 18.64 -1.17 -11.08
C VAL A 217 19.81 -0.22 -11.29
N ARG A 218 20.18 0.60 -10.32
CA ARG A 218 21.40 1.43 -10.38
C ARG A 218 22.66 0.58 -10.60
N GLU A 219 22.84 -0.46 -9.78
CA GLU A 219 23.97 -1.37 -9.88
C GLU A 219 23.97 -2.10 -11.23
N ARG A 220 22.81 -2.55 -11.70
CA ARG A 220 22.68 -3.39 -12.88
C ARG A 220 22.82 -2.65 -14.21
N THR A 221 22.42 -1.37 -14.24
CA THR A 221 22.44 -0.54 -15.47
C THR A 221 23.59 0.45 -15.52
N GLY A 222 24.25 0.72 -14.41
CA GLY A 222 25.23 1.81 -14.29
C GLY A 222 24.61 3.22 -14.43
N GLY A 223 23.25 3.33 -14.46
CA GLY A 223 22.51 4.55 -14.77
C GLY A 223 22.36 5.55 -13.61
N GLY A 224 23.08 5.37 -12.53
CA GLY A 224 23.08 6.29 -11.39
C GLY A 224 21.74 6.42 -10.66
N ALA A 225 21.54 7.54 -9.94
CA ALA A 225 20.34 7.78 -9.13
C ALA A 225 19.05 7.87 -9.96
N ALA A 226 19.12 8.47 -11.16
CA ALA A 226 17.96 8.62 -12.05
C ALA A 226 17.38 7.26 -12.49
N ALA A 227 18.25 6.28 -12.80
CA ALA A 227 17.83 4.94 -13.19
C ALA A 227 17.07 4.22 -12.07
N GLY A 228 17.59 4.31 -10.84
CA GLY A 228 16.92 3.74 -9.66
C GLY A 228 15.57 4.42 -9.36
N THR A 229 15.55 5.75 -9.45
CA THR A 229 14.32 6.54 -9.27
C THR A 229 13.26 6.16 -10.30
N ALA A 230 13.64 6.03 -11.58
CA ALA A 230 12.73 5.61 -12.65
C ALA A 230 12.16 4.22 -12.38
N ALA A 231 12.98 3.26 -11.93
CA ALA A 231 12.52 1.92 -11.60
C ALA A 231 11.49 1.92 -10.45
N LEU A 232 11.77 2.67 -9.39
CA LEU A 232 10.86 2.78 -8.24
C LEU A 232 9.57 3.52 -8.62
N PHE A 233 9.66 4.58 -9.44
CA PHE A 233 8.50 5.26 -10.00
C PHE A 233 7.62 4.30 -10.82
N VAL A 234 8.21 3.52 -11.72
CA VAL A 234 7.47 2.53 -12.53
C VAL A 234 6.81 1.48 -11.64
N LEU A 235 7.51 1.00 -10.59
CA LEU A 235 6.94 0.06 -9.63
C LEU A 235 5.70 0.64 -8.96
N TYR A 236 5.73 1.89 -8.54
CA TYR A 236 4.63 2.51 -7.79
C TYR A 236 3.53 3.09 -8.70
N ALA A 237 3.86 3.54 -9.91
CA ALA A 237 2.88 4.04 -10.88
C ALA A 237 1.82 2.99 -11.26
N GLY A 238 2.19 1.72 -11.21
CA GLY A 238 1.24 0.62 -11.39
C GLY A 238 0.12 0.60 -10.35
N GLY A 239 0.30 1.25 -9.18
CA GLY A 239 -0.75 1.37 -8.17
C GLY A 239 -1.97 2.13 -8.66
N ALA A 240 -1.75 3.26 -9.32
CA ALA A 240 -2.83 4.07 -9.88
C ALA A 240 -3.55 3.36 -11.03
N ALA A 241 -2.79 2.77 -11.97
CA ALA A 241 -3.35 2.05 -13.11
C ALA A 241 -3.93 0.68 -12.71
N GLY A 242 -3.20 -0.07 -11.88
CA GLY A 242 -3.54 -1.45 -11.50
C GLY A 242 -4.85 -1.56 -10.75
N THR A 243 -5.16 -0.61 -9.87
CA THR A 243 -6.41 -0.60 -9.11
C THR A 243 -7.63 -0.44 -10.03
N LEU A 244 -7.54 0.45 -11.03
CA LEU A 244 -8.61 0.68 -12.01
C LEU A 244 -8.78 -0.51 -12.96
N VAL A 245 -7.65 -1.04 -13.46
CA VAL A 245 -7.63 -2.21 -14.35
C VAL A 245 -8.13 -3.44 -13.61
N GLY A 246 -7.74 -3.63 -12.34
CA GLY A 246 -8.15 -4.75 -11.51
C GLY A 246 -9.66 -4.83 -11.34
N GLY A 247 -10.34 -3.72 -11.07
CA GLY A 247 -11.79 -3.65 -10.98
C GLY A 247 -12.49 -4.09 -12.27
N ARG A 248 -12.08 -3.49 -13.41
CA ARG A 248 -12.64 -3.85 -14.73
C ARG A 248 -12.43 -5.31 -15.12
N LEU A 249 -11.23 -5.83 -14.85
CA LEU A 249 -10.93 -7.24 -15.10
C LEU A 249 -11.76 -8.18 -14.22
N ALA A 250 -11.98 -7.79 -12.95
CA ALA A 250 -12.78 -8.56 -12.02
C ALA A 250 -14.26 -8.63 -12.43
N GLU A 251 -14.84 -7.55 -12.94
CA GLU A 251 -16.19 -7.51 -13.49
C GLU A 251 -16.34 -8.48 -14.68
N ARG A 252 -15.30 -8.61 -15.50
CA ARG A 252 -15.33 -9.44 -16.71
C ARG A 252 -14.98 -10.91 -16.47
N TYR A 253 -14.03 -11.18 -15.57
CA TYR A 253 -13.43 -12.52 -15.41
C TYR A 253 -13.60 -13.12 -14.01
N GLY A 254 -14.21 -12.40 -13.07
CA GLY A 254 -14.29 -12.76 -11.65
C GLY A 254 -13.01 -12.41 -10.89
N ARG A 255 -13.17 -12.03 -9.60
CA ARG A 255 -12.06 -11.53 -8.75
C ARG A 255 -11.01 -12.60 -8.50
N THR A 256 -11.43 -13.83 -8.17
CA THR A 256 -10.52 -14.94 -7.88
C THR A 256 -9.68 -15.33 -9.10
N ALA A 257 -10.26 -15.31 -10.31
CA ALA A 257 -9.54 -15.60 -11.54
C ALA A 257 -8.50 -14.52 -11.86
N VAL A 258 -8.85 -13.24 -11.67
CA VAL A 258 -7.92 -12.10 -11.86
C VAL A 258 -6.77 -12.18 -10.87
N VAL A 259 -7.05 -12.41 -9.58
CA VAL A 259 -6.01 -12.58 -8.56
C VAL A 259 -5.05 -13.70 -8.92
N ARG A 260 -5.54 -14.89 -9.27
CA ARG A 260 -4.69 -16.03 -9.67
C ARG A 260 -3.83 -15.74 -10.90
N ARG A 261 -4.37 -15.05 -11.91
CA ARG A 261 -3.62 -14.67 -13.12
C ARG A 261 -2.55 -13.61 -12.81
N SER A 262 -2.85 -12.66 -11.91
CA SER A 262 -1.88 -11.66 -11.46
C SER A 262 -0.68 -12.32 -10.78
N TYR A 263 -0.89 -13.26 -9.87
CA TYR A 263 0.21 -14.02 -9.26
C TYR A 263 0.98 -14.85 -10.29
N ALA A 264 0.30 -15.46 -11.26
CA ALA A 264 0.96 -16.19 -12.36
C ALA A 264 1.86 -15.29 -13.20
N LEU A 265 1.43 -14.05 -13.49
CA LEU A 265 2.22 -13.04 -14.20
C LEU A 265 3.42 -12.59 -13.37
N THR A 266 3.23 -12.43 -12.06
CA THR A 266 4.29 -11.92 -11.17
C THR A 266 5.50 -12.86 -11.11
N VAL A 267 5.32 -14.19 -11.24
CA VAL A 267 6.43 -15.15 -11.22
C VAL A 267 7.47 -14.85 -12.32
N PRO A 268 7.13 -14.91 -13.62
CA PRO A 268 8.10 -14.61 -14.67
C PRO A 268 8.52 -13.14 -14.67
N ALA A 269 7.68 -12.21 -14.20
CA ALA A 269 8.03 -10.80 -14.11
C ALA A 269 9.15 -10.55 -13.09
N VAL A 270 9.04 -11.10 -11.88
CA VAL A 270 10.10 -11.01 -10.85
C VAL A 270 11.34 -11.78 -11.30
N ALA A 271 11.19 -12.96 -11.91
CA ALA A 271 12.30 -13.70 -12.45
C ALA A 271 13.06 -12.89 -13.52
N GLY A 272 12.35 -12.29 -14.47
CA GLY A 272 12.95 -11.43 -15.48
C GLY A 272 13.64 -10.21 -14.88
N LEU A 273 13.02 -9.55 -13.88
CA LEU A 273 13.62 -8.43 -13.17
C LEU A 273 14.98 -8.82 -12.55
N VAL A 274 15.06 -9.99 -11.93
CA VAL A 274 16.29 -10.43 -11.21
C VAL A 274 17.32 -11.06 -12.15
N LEU A 275 16.89 -11.75 -13.21
CA LEU A 275 17.78 -12.59 -14.01
C LEU A 275 18.21 -11.94 -15.34
N VAL A 276 17.32 -11.18 -15.98
CA VAL A 276 17.59 -10.59 -17.33
C VAL A 276 18.44 -9.33 -17.18
N PRO A 277 19.60 -9.23 -17.86
CA PRO A 277 20.46 -8.04 -17.81
C PRO A 277 19.94 -6.91 -18.71
N GLY A 278 20.39 -5.69 -18.40
CA GLY A 278 20.22 -4.51 -19.25
C GLY A 278 18.85 -3.83 -19.19
N PRO A 279 18.53 -2.98 -20.17
CA PRO A 279 17.32 -2.12 -20.20
C PRO A 279 15.98 -2.83 -20.07
N PRO A 280 15.80 -4.12 -20.48
CA PRO A 280 14.54 -4.84 -20.25
C PRO A 280 14.09 -4.90 -18.78
N VAL A 281 14.96 -4.59 -17.83
CA VAL A 281 14.63 -4.55 -16.40
C VAL A 281 13.39 -3.67 -16.14
N TYR A 282 13.22 -2.53 -16.83
CA TYR A 282 12.06 -1.64 -16.64
C TYR A 282 10.75 -2.29 -17.09
N LEU A 283 10.78 -3.08 -18.18
CA LEU A 283 9.61 -3.87 -18.57
C LEU A 283 9.22 -4.86 -17.49
N PHE A 284 10.20 -5.57 -16.91
CA PHE A 284 9.94 -6.52 -15.85
C PHE A 284 9.49 -5.85 -14.55
N VAL A 285 9.99 -4.65 -14.24
CA VAL A 285 9.47 -3.81 -13.14
C VAL A 285 7.99 -3.46 -13.38
N ALA A 286 7.63 -3.03 -14.60
CA ALA A 286 6.26 -2.69 -14.96
C ALA A 286 5.30 -3.91 -14.89
N LEU A 287 5.74 -5.07 -15.41
CA LEU A 287 4.97 -6.32 -15.32
C LEU A 287 4.80 -6.79 -13.87
N THR A 288 5.85 -6.67 -13.06
CA THR A 288 5.80 -6.97 -11.62
C THR A 288 4.83 -6.03 -10.92
N SER A 289 4.90 -4.73 -11.22
CA SER A 289 3.96 -3.73 -10.71
C SER A 289 2.51 -4.09 -11.03
N ALA A 290 2.22 -4.41 -12.28
CA ALA A 290 0.88 -4.86 -12.69
C ALA A 290 0.43 -6.09 -11.90
N GLY A 291 1.29 -7.10 -11.77
CA GLY A 291 1.00 -8.32 -11.01
C GLY A 291 0.73 -8.07 -9.52
N LEU A 292 1.38 -7.07 -8.92
CA LEU A 292 1.22 -6.71 -7.51
C LEU A 292 -0.01 -5.82 -7.23
N TYR A 293 -0.33 -4.88 -8.12
CA TYR A 293 -1.36 -3.89 -7.86
C TYR A 293 -2.74 -4.23 -8.42
N VAL A 294 -2.83 -4.95 -9.54
CA VAL A 294 -4.12 -5.40 -10.09
C VAL A 294 -4.94 -6.19 -9.05
N PRO A 295 -4.37 -7.12 -8.26
CA PRO A 295 -5.13 -7.88 -7.27
C PRO A 295 -5.33 -7.13 -5.94
N PHE A 296 -4.74 -5.96 -5.73
CA PHE A 296 -4.69 -5.33 -4.40
C PHE A 296 -6.07 -5.06 -3.80
N SER A 297 -6.92 -4.34 -4.52
CA SER A 297 -8.30 -4.05 -4.06
C SER A 297 -9.17 -5.30 -3.99
N LEU A 298 -8.88 -6.29 -4.86
CA LEU A 298 -9.63 -7.54 -4.91
C LEU A 298 -9.35 -8.43 -3.68
N HIS A 299 -8.15 -8.38 -3.11
CA HIS A 299 -7.86 -9.08 -1.85
C HIS A 299 -8.74 -8.57 -0.72
N ILE A 300 -8.96 -7.25 -0.64
CA ILE A 300 -9.77 -6.64 0.41
C ILE A 300 -11.24 -7.08 0.27
N THR A 301 -11.79 -6.96 -0.94
CA THR A 301 -13.19 -7.31 -1.18
C THR A 301 -13.45 -8.82 -1.06
N LEU A 302 -12.53 -9.68 -1.53
CA LEU A 302 -12.61 -11.12 -1.31
C LEU A 302 -12.52 -11.48 0.17
N GLY A 303 -11.62 -10.82 0.92
CA GLY A 303 -11.49 -11.01 2.36
C GLY A 303 -12.78 -10.67 3.11
N GLN A 304 -13.42 -9.56 2.74
CA GLN A 304 -14.71 -9.16 3.32
C GLN A 304 -15.83 -10.15 3.01
N ASP A 305 -15.86 -10.69 1.79
CA ASP A 305 -16.88 -11.65 1.38
C ASP A 305 -16.65 -13.05 1.97
N PHE A 306 -15.40 -13.44 2.25
CA PHE A 306 -15.11 -14.67 3.00
C PHE A 306 -15.45 -14.55 4.48
N LEU A 307 -15.38 -13.36 5.09
CA LEU A 307 -15.78 -13.12 6.48
C LEU A 307 -16.88 -12.05 6.56
N PRO A 308 -18.08 -12.30 6.05
CA PRO A 308 -19.14 -11.29 5.98
C PRO A 308 -19.55 -10.76 7.36
N ARG A 309 -19.56 -11.62 8.40
CA ARG A 309 -19.86 -11.21 9.77
C ARG A 309 -18.75 -10.38 10.41
N ARG A 310 -17.54 -10.38 9.82
CA ARG A 310 -16.32 -9.75 10.34
C ARG A 310 -15.57 -8.96 9.26
N ALA A 311 -16.32 -8.27 8.39
CA ALA A 311 -15.75 -7.53 7.26
C ALA A 311 -14.70 -6.49 7.67
N GLY A 312 -14.86 -5.86 8.84
CA GLY A 312 -13.85 -4.96 9.43
C GLY A 312 -12.56 -5.70 9.79
N THR A 313 -12.65 -6.88 10.42
CA THR A 313 -11.50 -7.74 10.73
C THR A 313 -10.82 -8.19 9.43
N ALA A 314 -11.61 -8.62 8.44
CA ALA A 314 -11.08 -9.04 7.14
C ALA A 314 -10.28 -7.92 6.46
N SER A 315 -10.83 -6.71 6.43
CA SER A 315 -10.14 -5.54 5.87
C SER A 315 -8.87 -5.19 6.65
N GLY A 316 -8.96 -5.16 7.98
CA GLY A 316 -7.81 -4.86 8.85
C GLY A 316 -6.67 -5.87 8.67
N VAL A 317 -6.98 -7.16 8.59
CA VAL A 317 -5.98 -8.21 8.35
C VAL A 317 -5.39 -8.11 6.95
N THR A 318 -6.21 -8.00 5.90
CA THR A 318 -5.71 -7.95 4.52
C THR A 318 -4.88 -6.69 4.25
N LEU A 319 -5.28 -5.53 4.75
CA LEU A 319 -4.53 -4.27 4.63
C LEU A 319 -3.28 -4.28 5.53
N GLY A 320 -3.42 -4.74 6.78
CA GLY A 320 -2.29 -4.84 7.71
C GLY A 320 -1.20 -5.78 7.19
N LEU A 321 -1.55 -6.99 6.77
CA LEU A 321 -0.60 -7.96 6.20
C LEU A 321 0.04 -7.46 4.91
N ALA A 322 -0.67 -6.63 4.13
CA ALA A 322 -0.16 -6.08 2.88
C ALA A 322 1.11 -5.23 3.05
N VAL A 323 1.38 -4.73 4.25
CA VAL A 323 2.54 -3.88 4.55
C VAL A 323 3.42 -4.45 5.66
N SER A 324 2.83 -4.96 6.75
CA SER A 324 3.56 -5.32 7.98
C SER A 324 4.58 -6.44 7.77
N VAL A 325 4.16 -7.55 7.15
CA VAL A 325 5.02 -8.74 6.99
C VAL A 325 6.14 -8.45 6.00
N GLY A 326 5.84 -7.70 4.94
CA GLY A 326 6.87 -7.22 4.01
C GLY A 326 7.89 -6.32 4.69
N GLY A 327 7.42 -5.43 5.58
CA GLY A 327 8.28 -4.57 6.39
C GLY A 327 9.24 -5.37 7.27
N LEU A 328 8.76 -6.44 7.92
CA LEU A 328 9.60 -7.35 8.71
C LEU A 328 10.60 -8.13 7.86
N ALA A 329 10.23 -8.50 6.63
CA ALA A 329 11.11 -9.22 5.72
C ALA A 329 12.22 -8.34 5.12
N ALA A 330 12.03 -7.03 5.01
CA ALA A 330 12.96 -6.13 4.35
C ALA A 330 14.37 -6.12 5.01
N PRO A 331 14.54 -6.02 6.35
CA PRO A 331 15.87 -6.13 6.97
C PRO A 331 16.53 -7.50 6.79
N ALA A 332 15.74 -8.59 6.74
CA ALA A 332 16.29 -9.92 6.47
C ALA A 332 16.84 -10.04 5.04
N LEU A 333 16.11 -9.48 4.06
CA LEU A 333 16.62 -9.35 2.69
C LEU A 333 17.84 -8.44 2.61
N GLY A 334 17.86 -7.35 3.38
CA GLY A 334 19.01 -6.46 3.50
C GLY A 334 20.24 -7.17 4.08
N ALA A 335 20.09 -7.93 5.16
CA ALA A 335 21.17 -8.72 5.75
C ALA A 335 21.71 -9.79 4.77
N LEU A 336 20.81 -10.42 4.00
CA LEU A 336 21.22 -11.34 2.94
C LEU A 336 21.99 -10.61 1.83
N ALA A 337 21.57 -9.39 1.47
CA ALA A 337 22.27 -8.57 0.48
C ALA A 337 23.66 -8.13 0.98
N ASP A 338 23.79 -7.73 2.25
CA ASP A 338 25.06 -7.38 2.88
C ASP A 338 26.02 -8.58 2.92
N ALA A 339 25.50 -9.78 3.18
CA ALA A 339 26.31 -11.01 3.25
C ALA A 339 26.68 -11.57 1.86
N THR A 340 25.94 -11.23 0.80
CA THR A 340 26.11 -11.85 -0.52
C THR A 340 26.09 -10.83 -1.67
N SER A 341 24.90 -10.45 -2.13
CA SER A 341 24.66 -9.42 -3.15
C SER A 341 23.18 -9.06 -3.20
N LEU A 342 22.84 -7.88 -3.75
CA LEU A 342 21.45 -7.51 -4.02
C LEU A 342 20.72 -8.53 -4.89
N ARG A 343 21.42 -9.08 -5.90
CA ARG A 343 20.84 -10.13 -6.76
C ARG A 343 20.45 -11.36 -5.97
N SER A 344 21.36 -11.87 -5.13
CA SER A 344 21.12 -13.05 -4.30
C SER A 344 19.98 -12.83 -3.30
N ALA A 345 19.89 -11.64 -2.72
CA ALA A 345 18.82 -11.27 -1.80
C ALA A 345 17.45 -11.19 -2.47
N LEU A 346 17.38 -10.84 -3.76
CA LEU A 346 16.12 -10.76 -4.50
C LEU A 346 15.66 -12.10 -5.10
N LEU A 347 16.56 -13.12 -5.23
CA LEU A 347 16.20 -14.44 -5.76
C LEU A 347 15.02 -15.11 -5.05
N PRO A 348 14.95 -15.14 -3.70
CA PRO A 348 13.82 -15.75 -2.99
C PRO A 348 12.47 -15.13 -3.34
N LEU A 349 12.45 -13.85 -3.76
CA LEU A 349 11.20 -13.17 -4.14
C LEU A 349 10.53 -13.78 -5.37
N ILE A 350 11.28 -14.55 -6.21
CA ILE A 350 10.72 -15.24 -7.38
C ILE A 350 9.75 -16.36 -6.96
N ALA A 351 10.06 -17.05 -5.86
CA ALA A 351 9.25 -18.18 -5.39
C ALA A 351 7.94 -17.73 -4.71
N LEU A 352 7.92 -16.54 -4.10
CA LEU A 352 6.78 -16.09 -3.30
C LEU A 352 5.47 -15.94 -4.11
N PRO A 353 5.45 -15.35 -5.33
CA PRO A 353 4.24 -15.31 -6.13
C PRO A 353 3.75 -16.70 -6.54
N ALA A 354 4.67 -17.65 -6.77
CA ALA A 354 4.29 -19.05 -7.05
C ALA A 354 3.62 -19.69 -5.83
N LEU A 355 4.18 -19.52 -4.64
CA LEU A 355 3.58 -19.97 -3.39
C LEU A 355 2.21 -19.31 -3.15
N GLY A 356 2.12 -17.99 -3.32
CA GLY A 356 0.85 -17.27 -3.23
C GLY A 356 -0.19 -17.80 -4.22
N ARG A 357 0.21 -18.11 -5.45
CA ARG A 357 -0.68 -18.74 -6.44
C ARG A 357 -1.15 -20.13 -6.01
N LEU A 358 -0.28 -20.94 -5.42
CA LEU A 358 -0.64 -22.27 -4.90
C LEU A 358 -1.68 -22.13 -3.77
N LEU A 359 -1.52 -21.20 -2.86
CA LEU A 359 -2.50 -20.92 -1.80
C LEU A 359 -3.87 -20.51 -2.36
N LEU A 360 -3.88 -19.84 -3.50
CA LEU A 360 -5.10 -19.43 -4.21
C LEU A 360 -5.72 -20.55 -5.07
N CYS A 361 -5.01 -21.66 -5.29
CA CYS A 361 -5.56 -22.81 -5.99
C CYS A 361 -6.75 -23.40 -5.21
N GLY A 362 -7.89 -23.60 -5.88
CA GLY A 362 -9.10 -24.12 -5.24
C GLY A 362 -9.96 -23.08 -4.50
N LEU A 363 -9.52 -21.81 -4.38
CA LEU A 363 -10.40 -20.73 -3.91
C LEU A 363 -11.55 -20.53 -4.91
N ARG A 364 -12.78 -20.59 -4.41
CA ARG A 364 -13.98 -20.33 -5.22
C ARG A 364 -14.34 -18.84 -5.11
N GLU A 365 -14.97 -18.30 -6.15
CA GLU A 365 -15.55 -16.96 -6.09
C GLU A 365 -16.69 -16.98 -5.06
N PRO A 366 -16.68 -16.12 -4.03
CA PRO A 366 -17.81 -16.01 -3.11
C PRO A 366 -19.05 -15.53 -3.87
N ALA A 367 -20.21 -16.09 -3.52
CA ALA A 367 -21.47 -15.68 -4.12
C ALA A 367 -21.72 -14.17 -3.86
N PRO A 368 -22.24 -13.41 -4.84
CA PRO A 368 -22.55 -12.01 -4.64
C PRO A 368 -23.53 -11.83 -3.46
N GLN A 369 -23.18 -11.00 -2.51
CA GLN A 369 -24.07 -10.66 -1.39
C GLN A 369 -25.28 -9.91 -1.97
N GLY A 370 -26.44 -10.54 -2.05
CA GLY A 370 -27.69 -9.94 -2.57
C GLY A 370 -28.62 -10.91 -3.30
N THR A 371 -28.13 -12.02 -3.85
CA THR A 371 -28.98 -12.98 -4.56
C THR A 371 -29.73 -13.97 -3.65
N ALA A 372 -29.30 -14.13 -2.40
CA ALA A 372 -29.96 -15.04 -1.46
C ALA A 372 -31.32 -14.52 -0.94
N ALA A 373 -31.57 -13.21 -1.00
CA ALA A 373 -32.86 -12.63 -0.59
C ALA A 373 -33.96 -12.75 -1.67
N ALA A 374 -33.57 -12.77 -2.95
CA ALA A 374 -34.51 -12.85 -4.06
C ALA A 374 -35.08 -14.26 -4.29
N VAL A 375 -34.38 -15.30 -3.87
CA VAL A 375 -34.84 -16.70 -4.06
C VAL A 375 -35.85 -17.12 -2.98
N ARG A 376 -35.93 -16.44 -1.81
CA ARG A 376 -36.92 -16.74 -0.77
C ARG A 376 -38.23 -15.96 -0.87
N SER A 377 -38.34 -15.03 -1.82
CA SER A 377 -39.58 -14.29 -2.12
C SER A 377 -40.21 -14.74 -3.44
N GLY A 378 -40.20 -16.04 -3.72
CA GLY A 378 -41.05 -16.61 -4.76
C GLY A 378 -42.53 -16.29 -4.46
N PRO A 379 -43.37 -16.06 -5.47
CA PRO A 379 -44.75 -15.66 -5.25
C PRO A 379 -45.46 -16.69 -4.39
N ARG A 380 -45.99 -16.24 -3.26
CA ARG A 380 -46.96 -17.04 -2.49
C ARG A 380 -48.16 -17.25 -3.39
N ASP A 381 -48.41 -18.49 -3.69
CA ASP A 381 -49.60 -18.93 -4.43
C ASP A 381 -50.88 -18.45 -3.72
N PRO A 382 -51.75 -17.64 -4.33
CA PRO A 382 -52.95 -17.11 -3.69
C PRO A 382 -54.12 -18.10 -3.69
N ALA A 383 -53.90 -19.37 -4.01
CA ALA A 383 -54.96 -20.37 -4.13
C ALA A 383 -55.02 -21.38 -2.97
N ALA A 384 -54.97 -20.93 -1.73
CA ALA A 384 -55.31 -21.71 -0.56
C ALA A 384 -56.18 -20.91 0.39
N ARG A 385 -57.48 -20.71 -0.04
CA ARG A 385 -58.61 -20.50 0.87
C ARG A 385 -59.85 -21.22 0.28
#